data_a55f01d58ce6f61ced3ee503beb5798b
#
_entry.id   a55f01d58ce6f61ced3ee503beb5798b
#
_cell.length_a   1.000
_cell.length_b   1.000
_cell.length_c   1.000
_cell.angle_alpha   90.00
_cell.angle_beta   90.00
_cell.angle_gamma   90.00
#
_symmetry.space_group_name_H-M   'P 1'
#
loop_
_entity.id
_entity.type
_entity.pdbx_description
1 polymer ?
#
loop_
_entity_poly.entity_id
_entity_poly.type
_entity_poly.pdbx_seq_one_letter_code
_entity_poly.pdbx_strand_id
1 'polypeptide(L)' 'MPTDAILATLADPSTTYWLRDAIKSALARDPVDALRDAETLASLLRERLADLTAHAAR' A
#
# COMPACT_ATOMS: atom_id res chain seq x y z
N MET A 1 -5.59 -6.60 -16.20
CA MET A 1 -5.17 -7.94 -15.73
C MET A 1 -4.16 -7.79 -14.62
N PRO A 2 -4.26 -8.54 -13.52
CA PRO A 2 -3.22 -8.50 -12.49
C PRO A 2 -1.92 -9.11 -13.00
N THR A 3 -0.81 -8.54 -12.59
CA THR A 3 0.52 -9.06 -12.93
C THR A 3 0.87 -10.27 -12.09
N ASP A 4 1.90 -11.01 -12.50
CA ASP A 4 2.39 -12.14 -11.69
C ASP A 4 2.84 -11.68 -10.30
N ALA A 5 3.42 -10.49 -10.19
CA ALA A 5 3.82 -9.91 -8.90
C ALA A 5 2.61 -9.67 -7.99
N ILE A 6 1.51 -9.17 -8.53
CA ILE A 6 0.26 -8.97 -7.78
C ILE A 6 -0.27 -10.31 -7.29
N LEU A 7 -0.35 -11.30 -8.18
CA LEU A 7 -0.85 -12.62 -7.81
C LEU A 7 0.03 -13.29 -6.74
N ALA A 8 1.34 -13.17 -6.87
CA ALA A 8 2.27 -13.71 -5.87
C ALA A 8 2.09 -13.04 -4.51
N THR A 9 1.90 -11.72 -4.49
CA THR A 9 1.70 -10.97 -3.25
C THR A 9 0.37 -11.37 -2.58
N LEU A 10 -0.69 -11.54 -3.37
CA LEU A 10 -1.98 -11.98 -2.83
C LEU A 10 -1.92 -13.40 -2.25
N ALA A 11 -1.09 -14.26 -2.81
CA ALA A 11 -0.92 -15.64 -2.37
C ALA A 11 0.07 -15.80 -1.21
N ASP A 12 0.90 -14.79 -0.95
CA ASP A 12 1.91 -14.85 0.08
C ASP A 12 1.26 -14.80 1.48
N PRO A 13 1.48 -15.82 2.35
CA PRO A 13 0.88 -15.81 3.67
C PRO A 13 1.41 -14.70 4.59
N SER A 14 2.55 -14.08 4.27
CA SER A 14 3.08 -12.95 5.05
C SER A 14 2.43 -11.62 4.69
N THR A 15 1.68 -11.55 3.59
CA THR A 15 0.97 -10.34 3.20
C THR A 15 -0.17 -10.06 4.18
N THR A 16 -0.22 -8.84 4.71
CA THR A 16 -1.25 -8.46 5.67
C THR A 16 -2.64 -8.42 5.02
N TYR A 17 -3.68 -8.61 5.83
CA TYR A 17 -5.05 -8.45 5.34
C TYR A 17 -5.30 -7.05 4.80
N TRP A 18 -4.73 -6.04 5.46
CA TRP A 18 -4.83 -4.66 5.01
C TRP A 18 -4.30 -4.46 3.59
N LEU A 19 -3.11 -5.02 3.30
CA LEU A 19 -2.51 -4.92 1.97
C LEU A 19 -3.29 -5.72 0.93
N ARG A 20 -3.76 -6.92 1.28
CA ARG A 20 -4.61 -7.73 0.39
C ARG A 20 -5.86 -6.98 -0.02
N ASP A 21 -6.56 -6.40 0.96
CA ASP A 21 -7.80 -5.65 0.71
C ASP A 21 -7.52 -4.41 -0.15
N ALA A 22 -6.41 -3.72 0.11
CA ALA A 22 -5.99 -2.57 -0.68
C ALA A 22 -5.70 -2.94 -2.13
N ILE A 23 -5.00 -4.05 -2.36
CA ILE A 23 -4.72 -4.54 -3.71
C ILE A 23 -6.02 -4.88 -4.44
N LYS A 24 -6.91 -5.61 -3.80
CA LYS A 24 -8.21 -5.99 -4.40
C LYS A 24 -9.03 -4.76 -4.74
N SER A 25 -9.07 -3.79 -3.85
CA SER A 25 -9.78 -2.53 -4.09
C SER A 25 -9.16 -1.77 -5.27
N ALA A 26 -7.83 -1.71 -5.32
CA ALA A 26 -7.11 -1.02 -6.39
C ALA A 26 -7.36 -1.66 -7.76
N LEU A 27 -7.45 -2.98 -7.83
CA LEU A 27 -7.69 -3.71 -9.09
C LEU A 27 -9.06 -3.39 -9.69
N ALA A 28 -10.02 -2.92 -8.89
CA ALA A 28 -11.34 -2.53 -9.35
C ALA A 28 -11.40 -1.10 -9.87
N ARG A 29 -10.30 -0.34 -9.75
CA ARG A 29 -10.22 1.07 -10.12
C ARG A 29 -9.39 1.27 -11.40
N ASP A 30 -9.45 2.48 -11.94
CA ASP A 30 -8.55 2.88 -13.02
C ASP A 30 -7.09 2.75 -12.55
N PRO A 31 -6.21 2.08 -13.32
CA PRO A 31 -4.83 1.85 -12.87
C PRO A 31 -4.03 3.12 -12.60
N VAL A 32 -4.22 4.17 -13.38
CA VAL A 32 -3.51 5.44 -13.20
C VAL A 32 -3.94 6.12 -11.90
N ASP A 33 -5.24 6.19 -11.67
CA ASP A 33 -5.78 6.80 -10.47
C ASP A 33 -5.41 5.99 -9.22
N ALA A 34 -5.46 4.66 -9.31
CA ALA A 34 -5.08 3.80 -8.20
C ALA A 34 -3.61 3.99 -7.82
N LEU A 35 -2.73 4.09 -8.80
CA LEU A 35 -1.31 4.32 -8.55
C LEU A 35 -1.07 5.69 -7.90
N ARG A 36 -1.70 6.73 -8.42
CA ARG A 36 -1.56 8.09 -7.86
C ARG A 36 -2.01 8.15 -6.40
N ASP A 37 -3.15 7.56 -6.11
CA ASP A 37 -3.66 7.53 -4.73
C ASP A 37 -2.76 6.70 -3.81
N ALA A 38 -2.24 5.59 -4.30
CA ALA A 38 -1.32 4.74 -3.52
C ALA A 38 -0.01 5.48 -3.22
N GLU A 39 0.52 6.23 -4.19
CA GLU A 39 1.73 7.03 -3.98
C GLU A 39 1.49 8.15 -2.97
N THR A 40 0.33 8.81 -3.05
CA THR A 40 -0.06 9.82 -2.07
C THR A 40 -0.16 9.22 -0.68
N LEU A 41 -0.82 8.07 -0.56
CA LEU A 41 -0.95 7.37 0.71
C LEU A 41 0.41 6.99 1.28
N ALA A 42 1.29 6.43 0.45
CA ALA A 42 2.64 6.06 0.88
C ALA A 42 3.42 7.28 1.39
N SER A 43 3.30 8.42 0.71
CA SER A 43 3.94 9.66 1.11
C SER A 43 3.46 10.14 2.48
N LEU A 44 2.14 10.12 2.69
CA LEU A 44 1.53 10.51 3.97
C LEU A 44 1.95 9.58 5.10
N LEU A 45 2.04 8.28 4.84
CA LEU A 45 2.46 7.31 5.84
C LEU A 45 3.94 7.46 6.19
N ARG A 46 4.80 7.83 5.23
CA ARG A 46 6.21 8.13 5.48
C ARG A 46 6.34 9.34 6.39
N GLU A 47 5.57 10.39 6.13
CA GLU A 47 5.55 11.59 7.00
C GLU A 47 5.11 11.25 8.41
N ARG A 48 4.04 10.47 8.52
CA ARG A 48 3.53 10.02 9.81
C ARG A 48 4.58 9.23 10.59
N LEU A 49 5.25 8.31 9.91
CA LEU A 49 6.29 7.49 10.54
C LEU A 49 7.46 8.36 11.01
N ALA A 50 7.90 9.29 10.17
CA ALA A 50 8.99 10.20 10.51
C ALA A 50 8.62 11.07 11.72
N ASP A 51 7.39 11.58 11.78
CA ASP A 51 6.89 12.38 12.89
C ASP A 51 6.85 11.59 14.20
N LEU A 52 6.31 10.37 14.14
CA LEU A 52 6.24 9.49 15.32
C LEU A 52 7.64 9.10 15.81
N THR A 53 8.57 8.84 14.89
CA THR A 53 9.95 8.49 15.22
C THR A 53 10.67 9.68 15.85
N ALA A 54 10.48 10.87 15.32
CA ALA A 54 11.07 12.09 15.89
C ALA A 54 10.57 12.36 17.31
N HIS A 55 9.28 12.14 17.56
CA HIS A 55 8.70 12.28 18.91
C HIS A 55 9.23 11.21 19.87
N ALA A 56 9.37 9.98 19.39
CA ALA A 56 9.88 8.88 20.22
C ALA A 56 11.36 9.05 20.58
N ALA A 57 12.12 9.78 19.77
CA ALA A 57 13.54 10.01 19.98
C ALA A 57 13.82 11.07 21.06
N ARG A 58 12.80 11.74 21.56
CA ARG A 58 12.95 12.78 22.59
C ARG A 58 12.82 12.22 24.02
#